data_c4b8ede17b8145e546add9a99f3b261c
#
_entry.id   c4b8ede17b8145e546add9a99f3b261c
#
_cell.length_a   1.000
_cell.length_b   1.000
_cell.length_c   1.000
_cell.angle_alpha   90.00
_cell.angle_beta   90.00
_cell.angle_gamma   90.00
#
_symmetry.space_group_name_H-M   'P 1'
#
loop_
_entity.id
_entity.type
_entity.pdbx_description
1 polymer ?
#
loop_
_entity_poly.entity_id
_entity_poly.type
_entity_poly.pdbx_seq_one_letter_code
_entity_poly.pdbx_strand_id
1 'polypeptide(L)'
;MLDLAQPRPTDLALDVATGTGNTALALAPFVRNVVGVDLTREMLDQARRVTAERGITNADWVLGDACRLPFGAESFDLYTVRAAPHHFHDFDAFLIEALRVLKPGRAAAFVDCAPPAAARDVMHQVEVRRDPSHVRSLTVDEWTARLKKAGFEVEVAKSRELDWDFEDWMGNMEVQPALAAELAALIEAADGEARAQLHPERRDGKLWHAYWHCLIRARKPA
;
A
#
# COMPACT_ATOMS: atom_id res chain seq x y z
N MET A 1 6.14 5.72 -5.93
CA MET A 1 4.74 5.94 -6.35
C MET A 1 4.63 6.80 -7.60
N LEU A 2 5.22 8.00 -7.68
CA LEU A 2 5.07 8.91 -8.86
C LEU A 2 5.49 8.28 -10.17
N ASP A 3 6.66 7.65 -10.24
CA ASP A 3 7.16 6.97 -11.45
C ASP A 3 6.23 5.84 -11.91
N LEU A 4 5.58 5.16 -10.97
CA LEU A 4 4.63 4.09 -11.24
C LEU A 4 3.28 4.66 -11.73
N ALA A 5 2.77 5.67 -11.05
CA ALA A 5 1.48 6.29 -11.33
C ALA A 5 1.49 7.09 -12.66
N GLN A 6 2.61 7.75 -12.99
CA GLN A 6 2.77 8.62 -14.17
C GLN A 6 1.64 9.66 -14.27
N PRO A 7 1.47 10.52 -13.23
CA PRO A 7 0.39 11.51 -13.21
C PRO A 7 0.53 12.52 -14.35
N ARG A 8 -0.60 13.08 -14.79
CA ARG A 8 -0.65 14.13 -15.83
C ARG A 8 -1.29 15.40 -15.26
N PRO A 9 -0.89 16.59 -15.71
CA PRO A 9 -1.44 17.86 -15.19
C PRO A 9 -2.96 18.01 -15.36
N THR A 10 -3.58 17.22 -16.24
CA THR A 10 -5.03 17.24 -16.47
C THR A 10 -5.78 16.24 -15.63
N ASP A 11 -5.09 15.36 -14.90
CA ASP A 11 -5.73 14.26 -14.19
C ASP A 11 -6.49 14.74 -12.93
N LEU A 12 -7.67 14.19 -12.72
CA LEU A 12 -8.32 14.11 -11.42
C LEU A 12 -7.89 12.77 -10.80
N ALA A 13 -7.03 12.84 -9.79
CA ALA A 13 -6.49 11.66 -9.12
C ALA A 13 -7.30 11.30 -7.87
N LEU A 14 -7.38 9.99 -7.58
CA LEU A 14 -7.91 9.44 -6.34
C LEU A 14 -6.82 8.68 -5.61
N ASP A 15 -6.57 9.02 -4.36
CA ASP A 15 -5.67 8.29 -3.46
C ASP A 15 -6.49 7.63 -2.35
N VAL A 16 -6.56 6.31 -2.33
CA VAL A 16 -7.43 5.53 -1.43
C VAL A 16 -6.65 4.98 -0.26
N ALA A 17 -7.29 5.01 0.92
CA ALA A 17 -6.66 4.81 2.22
C ALA A 17 -5.44 5.73 2.35
N THR A 18 -5.70 7.01 2.12
CA THR A 18 -4.69 8.05 1.98
C THR A 18 -3.94 8.35 3.30
N GLY A 19 -4.52 7.95 4.43
CA GLY A 19 -3.99 8.24 5.77
C GLY A 19 -3.83 9.74 5.97
N THR A 20 -2.63 10.15 6.36
CA THR A 20 -2.27 11.58 6.53
C THR A 20 -1.98 12.31 5.22
N GLY A 21 -2.31 11.70 4.06
CA GLY A 21 -2.23 12.33 2.76
C GLY A 21 -0.87 12.26 2.06
N ASN A 22 0.08 11.46 2.54
CA ASN A 22 1.45 11.44 2.01
C ASN A 22 1.52 11.20 0.49
N THR A 23 0.75 10.25 -0.04
CA THR A 23 0.72 9.95 -1.48
C THR A 23 -0.03 11.04 -2.24
N ALA A 24 -1.20 11.45 -1.75
CA ALA A 24 -2.02 12.49 -2.37
C ALA A 24 -1.25 13.82 -2.47
N LEU A 25 -0.59 14.25 -1.38
CA LEU A 25 0.21 15.50 -1.38
C LEU A 25 1.45 15.41 -2.29
N ALA A 26 2.03 14.22 -2.45
CA ALA A 26 3.12 14.03 -3.41
C ALA A 26 2.61 14.07 -4.87
N LEU A 27 1.37 13.70 -5.13
CA LEU A 27 0.72 13.78 -6.46
C LEU A 27 0.26 15.19 -6.79
N ALA A 28 -0.15 16.00 -5.82
CA ALA A 28 -0.77 17.32 -6.01
C ALA A 28 -0.02 18.22 -7.00
N PRO A 29 1.33 18.33 -6.99
CA PRO A 29 2.07 19.17 -7.95
C PRO A 29 1.97 18.71 -9.42
N PHE A 30 1.53 17.46 -9.66
CA PHE A 30 1.58 16.82 -10.98
C PHE A 30 0.19 16.54 -11.57
N VAL A 31 -0.88 16.89 -10.87
CA VAL A 31 -2.27 16.63 -11.29
C VAL A 31 -3.10 17.91 -11.22
N ARG A 32 -4.26 17.91 -11.89
CA ARG A 32 -5.21 19.03 -11.77
C ARG A 32 -5.78 19.13 -10.37
N ASN A 33 -6.16 18.01 -9.79
CA ASN A 33 -6.65 17.88 -8.41
C ASN A 33 -6.45 16.45 -7.92
N VAL A 34 -6.28 16.27 -6.61
CA VAL A 34 -6.26 14.96 -5.97
C VAL A 34 -7.30 14.88 -4.88
N VAL A 35 -8.03 13.78 -4.83
CA VAL A 35 -8.96 13.45 -3.76
C VAL A 35 -8.37 12.33 -2.93
N GLY A 36 -8.09 12.57 -1.65
CA GLY A 36 -7.69 11.55 -0.69
C GLY A 36 -8.91 11.00 0.05
N VAL A 37 -9.06 9.67 0.06
CA VAL A 37 -10.11 8.98 0.81
C VAL A 37 -9.51 8.15 1.92
N ASP A 38 -10.08 8.24 3.11
CA ASP A 38 -9.72 7.38 4.23
C ASP A 38 -10.96 7.06 5.08
N LEU A 39 -10.93 5.92 5.77
CA LEU A 39 -11.97 5.50 6.68
C LEU A 39 -11.90 6.25 8.02
N THR A 40 -10.73 6.80 8.36
CA THR A 40 -10.38 7.39 9.65
C THR A 40 -10.41 8.91 9.58
N ARG A 41 -11.35 9.53 10.32
CA ARG A 41 -11.52 10.99 10.35
C ARG A 41 -10.27 11.71 10.84
N GLU A 42 -9.64 11.19 11.87
CA GLU A 42 -8.43 11.75 12.50
C GLU A 42 -7.26 11.83 11.50
N MET A 43 -7.12 10.84 10.63
CA MET A 43 -6.13 10.85 9.54
C MET A 43 -6.40 11.98 8.54
N LEU A 44 -7.67 12.13 8.14
CA LEU A 44 -8.06 13.21 7.23
C LEU A 44 -7.92 14.60 7.85
N ASP A 45 -8.17 14.74 9.15
CA ASP A 45 -7.98 16.02 9.85
C ASP A 45 -6.49 16.39 9.92
N GLN A 46 -5.61 15.42 10.07
CA GLN A 46 -4.17 15.64 9.95
C GLN A 46 -3.76 15.96 8.51
N ALA A 47 -4.30 15.26 7.50
CA ALA A 47 -4.07 15.56 6.10
C ALA A 47 -4.46 17.01 5.75
N ARG A 48 -5.62 17.49 6.23
CA ARG A 48 -6.06 18.89 6.06
C ARG A 48 -5.08 19.89 6.66
N ARG A 49 -4.58 19.62 7.88
CA ARG A 49 -3.58 20.48 8.53
C ARG A 49 -2.30 20.58 7.71
N VAL A 50 -1.74 19.42 7.32
CA VAL A 50 -0.52 19.39 6.51
C VAL A 50 -0.71 20.09 5.16
N THR A 51 -1.88 19.92 4.54
CA THR A 51 -2.25 20.61 3.28
C THR A 51 -2.22 22.12 3.44
N ALA A 52 -2.83 22.64 4.50
CA ALA A 52 -2.88 24.06 4.80
C ALA A 52 -1.47 24.64 5.11
N GLU A 53 -0.70 23.93 5.93
CA GLU A 53 0.69 24.32 6.28
C GLU A 53 1.61 24.41 5.05
N ARG A 54 1.39 23.52 4.05
CA ARG A 54 2.16 23.51 2.80
C ARG A 54 1.60 24.44 1.71
N GLY A 55 0.47 25.10 1.96
CA GLY A 55 -0.19 25.97 0.98
C GLY A 55 -0.69 25.23 -0.27
N ILE A 56 -1.01 23.93 -0.16
CA ILE A 56 -1.54 23.13 -1.26
C ILE A 56 -3.03 23.41 -1.38
N THR A 57 -3.50 23.77 -2.60
CA THR A 57 -4.88 24.19 -2.84
C THR A 57 -5.68 23.23 -3.72
N ASN A 58 -5.06 22.20 -4.26
CA ASN A 58 -5.64 21.22 -5.17
C ASN A 58 -5.68 19.80 -4.58
N ALA A 59 -5.96 19.69 -3.26
CA ALA A 59 -6.14 18.43 -2.57
C ALA A 59 -7.43 18.48 -1.71
N ASP A 60 -8.32 17.52 -1.90
CA ASP A 60 -9.57 17.36 -1.17
C ASP A 60 -9.55 16.06 -0.34
N TRP A 61 -10.27 16.06 0.79
CA TRP A 61 -10.27 14.95 1.75
C TRP A 61 -11.67 14.48 2.04
N VAL A 62 -11.94 13.20 1.77
CA VAL A 62 -13.27 12.58 1.86
C VAL A 62 -13.24 11.38 2.78
N LEU A 63 -14.17 11.31 3.73
CA LEU A 63 -14.37 10.12 4.57
C LEU A 63 -15.09 9.05 3.74
N GLY A 64 -14.50 7.85 3.66
CA GLY A 64 -15.07 6.78 2.85
C GLY A 64 -14.35 5.46 3.01
N ASP A 65 -15.04 4.39 2.67
CA ASP A 65 -14.54 3.02 2.65
C ASP A 65 -13.98 2.67 1.26
N ALA A 66 -12.77 2.11 1.21
CA ALA A 66 -12.13 1.63 -0.02
C ALA A 66 -12.96 0.56 -0.77
N CYS A 67 -13.75 -0.23 -0.02
CA CYS A 67 -14.63 -1.26 -0.57
C CYS A 67 -16.00 -0.73 -1.00
N ARG A 68 -16.29 0.56 -0.73
CA ARG A 68 -17.55 1.24 -1.09
C ARG A 68 -17.32 2.75 -1.25
N LEU A 69 -16.64 3.13 -2.31
CA LEU A 69 -16.25 4.51 -2.55
C LEU A 69 -17.45 5.43 -2.81
N PRO A 70 -17.53 6.62 -2.20
CA PRO A 70 -18.66 7.54 -2.32
C PRO A 70 -18.61 8.37 -3.61
N PHE A 71 -18.19 7.76 -4.72
CA PHE A 71 -18.07 8.42 -6.02
C PHE A 71 -18.84 7.67 -7.11
N GLY A 72 -19.22 8.39 -8.16
CA GLY A 72 -19.79 7.80 -9.36
C GLY A 72 -18.80 6.93 -10.12
N ALA A 73 -19.29 6.07 -11.00
CA ALA A 73 -18.43 5.32 -11.92
C ALA A 73 -17.68 6.32 -12.84
N GLU A 74 -16.48 5.92 -13.27
CA GLU A 74 -15.69 6.65 -14.29
C GLU A 74 -15.43 8.11 -13.95
N SER A 75 -15.21 8.40 -12.64
CA SER A 75 -14.98 9.75 -12.14
C SER A 75 -13.51 10.19 -12.22
N PHE A 76 -12.57 9.26 -12.11
CA PHE A 76 -11.16 9.56 -11.92
C PHE A 76 -10.27 9.16 -13.10
N ASP A 77 -9.23 9.97 -13.33
CA ASP A 77 -8.24 9.74 -14.38
C ASP A 77 -7.03 8.93 -13.88
N LEU A 78 -6.78 8.92 -12.57
CA LEU A 78 -5.72 8.18 -11.93
C LEU A 78 -6.21 7.64 -10.59
N TYR A 79 -5.89 6.39 -10.27
CA TYR A 79 -6.15 5.76 -8.98
C TYR A 79 -4.84 5.36 -8.32
N THR A 80 -4.66 5.64 -7.04
CA THR A 80 -3.51 5.21 -6.26
C THR A 80 -3.93 4.62 -4.91
N VAL A 81 -3.18 3.63 -4.45
CA VAL A 81 -3.25 3.10 -3.09
C VAL A 81 -1.87 2.63 -2.66
N ARG A 82 -1.48 2.92 -1.41
CA ARG A 82 -0.16 2.56 -0.91
C ARG A 82 -0.20 2.13 0.55
N ALA A 83 0.40 0.95 0.84
CA ALA A 83 0.59 0.40 2.19
C ALA A 83 -0.72 0.35 3.01
N ALA A 84 -1.80 -0.13 2.39
CA ALA A 84 -3.11 -0.23 3.00
C ALA A 84 -3.92 -1.47 2.58
N PRO A 85 -3.84 -1.98 1.35
CA PRO A 85 -4.69 -3.10 0.91
C PRO A 85 -4.55 -4.38 1.76
N HIS A 86 -3.40 -4.58 2.42
CA HIS A 86 -3.20 -5.69 3.34
C HIS A 86 -4.12 -5.65 4.57
N HIS A 87 -4.79 -4.50 4.84
CA HIS A 87 -5.80 -4.35 5.89
C HIS A 87 -7.24 -4.63 5.40
N PHE A 88 -7.49 -4.67 4.09
CA PHE A 88 -8.86 -4.74 3.59
C PHE A 88 -9.43 -6.14 3.71
N HIS A 89 -10.50 -6.31 4.48
CA HIS A 89 -11.18 -7.59 4.63
C HIS A 89 -11.77 -8.11 3.31
N ASP A 90 -12.45 -7.25 2.55
CA ASP A 90 -13.00 -7.57 1.24
C ASP A 90 -12.12 -7.00 0.11
N PHE A 91 -11.07 -7.75 -0.20
CA PHE A 91 -10.11 -7.36 -1.22
C PHE A 91 -10.70 -7.35 -2.65
N ASP A 92 -11.65 -8.24 -2.92
CA ASP A 92 -12.30 -8.31 -4.25
C ASP A 92 -13.24 -7.11 -4.43
N ALA A 93 -14.02 -6.72 -3.40
CA ALA A 93 -14.82 -5.48 -3.43
C ALA A 93 -13.97 -4.22 -3.62
N PHE A 94 -12.83 -4.13 -2.95
CA PHE A 94 -11.87 -3.04 -3.15
C PHE A 94 -11.41 -2.93 -4.61
N LEU A 95 -11.05 -4.03 -5.26
CA LEU A 95 -10.60 -4.02 -6.66
C LEU A 95 -11.74 -3.68 -7.62
N ILE A 96 -12.96 -4.15 -7.35
CA ILE A 96 -14.17 -3.82 -8.13
C ILE A 96 -14.46 -2.31 -8.05
N GLU A 97 -14.37 -1.72 -6.84
CA GLU A 97 -14.56 -0.28 -6.65
C GLU A 97 -13.48 0.55 -7.34
N ALA A 98 -12.20 0.13 -7.24
CA ALA A 98 -11.11 0.76 -7.95
C ALA A 98 -11.35 0.79 -9.48
N LEU A 99 -11.77 -0.35 -10.05
CA LEU A 99 -12.11 -0.44 -11.47
C LEU A 99 -13.33 0.41 -11.81
N ARG A 100 -14.37 0.43 -10.96
CA ARG A 100 -15.61 1.17 -11.18
C ARG A 100 -15.38 2.67 -11.28
N VAL A 101 -14.63 3.24 -10.33
CA VAL A 101 -14.44 4.69 -10.27
C VAL A 101 -13.43 5.22 -11.28
N LEU A 102 -12.56 4.35 -11.81
CA LEU A 102 -11.56 4.70 -12.82
C LEU A 102 -12.20 4.79 -14.19
N LYS A 103 -11.87 5.82 -14.99
CA LYS A 103 -12.33 5.97 -16.38
C LYS A 103 -11.71 4.89 -17.28
N PRO A 104 -12.39 4.48 -18.38
CA PRO A 104 -11.82 3.58 -19.38
C PRO A 104 -10.46 4.07 -19.91
N GLY A 105 -9.55 3.16 -20.16
CA GLY A 105 -8.19 3.44 -20.63
C GLY A 105 -7.26 4.13 -19.64
N ARG A 106 -7.70 4.34 -18.38
CA ARG A 106 -6.93 5.06 -17.36
C ARG A 106 -6.24 4.10 -16.40
N ALA A 107 -5.20 4.61 -15.71
CA ALA A 107 -4.27 3.80 -14.93
C ALA A 107 -4.55 3.83 -13.43
N ALA A 108 -4.27 2.71 -12.79
CA ALA A 108 -4.19 2.55 -11.34
C ALA A 108 -2.78 2.11 -10.92
N ALA A 109 -2.28 2.64 -9.81
CA ALA A 109 -1.00 2.25 -9.21
C ALA A 109 -1.22 1.71 -7.80
N PHE A 110 -0.75 0.49 -7.58
CA PHE A 110 -0.85 -0.24 -6.32
C PHE A 110 0.54 -0.49 -5.76
N VAL A 111 0.77 -0.12 -4.51
CA VAL A 111 1.99 -0.42 -3.77
C VAL A 111 1.61 -0.97 -2.41
N ASP A 112 2.04 -2.19 -2.10
CA ASP A 112 1.73 -2.82 -0.83
C ASP A 112 2.83 -3.80 -0.41
N CYS A 113 2.79 -4.28 0.84
CA CYS A 113 3.64 -5.39 1.24
C CYS A 113 3.33 -6.62 0.40
N ALA A 114 4.37 -7.25 -0.11
CA ALA A 114 4.22 -8.42 -0.98
C ALA A 114 5.46 -9.33 -0.89
N PRO A 115 5.59 -10.11 0.18
CA PRO A 115 6.71 -11.02 0.34
C PRO A 115 6.69 -12.09 -0.76
N PRO A 116 7.86 -12.61 -1.18
CA PRO A 116 7.95 -13.76 -2.07
C PRO A 116 7.36 -15.00 -1.40
N ALA A 117 6.94 -15.97 -2.22
CA ALA A 117 6.18 -17.13 -1.74
C ALA A 117 6.89 -17.88 -0.59
N ALA A 118 8.21 -18.04 -0.66
CA ALA A 118 8.96 -18.75 0.37
C ALA A 118 9.02 -18.00 1.71
N ALA A 119 9.07 -16.67 1.69
CA ALA A 119 9.11 -15.84 2.91
C ALA A 119 7.71 -15.47 3.44
N ARG A 120 6.65 -15.69 2.65
CA ARG A 120 5.29 -15.20 2.95
C ARG A 120 4.76 -15.67 4.29
N ASP A 121 4.88 -16.94 4.61
CA ASP A 121 4.26 -17.50 5.81
C ASP A 121 4.95 -16.99 7.08
N VAL A 122 6.28 -16.81 7.05
CA VAL A 122 7.03 -16.20 8.15
C VAL A 122 6.64 -14.72 8.30
N MET A 123 6.65 -13.95 7.20
CA MET A 123 6.29 -12.54 7.23
C MET A 123 4.84 -12.32 7.64
N HIS A 124 3.91 -13.15 7.18
CA HIS A 124 2.51 -13.06 7.60
C HIS A 124 2.32 -13.30 9.10
N GLN A 125 3.02 -14.29 9.68
CA GLN A 125 2.99 -14.53 11.13
C GLN A 125 3.55 -13.34 11.91
N VAL A 126 4.60 -12.70 11.41
CA VAL A 126 5.18 -11.49 12.02
C VAL A 126 4.19 -10.32 11.93
N GLU A 127 3.64 -10.07 10.74
CA GLU A 127 2.77 -8.92 10.48
C GLU A 127 1.46 -8.99 11.29
N VAL A 128 0.75 -10.11 11.33
CA VAL A 128 -0.51 -10.23 12.07
C VAL A 128 -0.34 -10.12 13.59
N ARG A 129 0.85 -10.41 14.12
CA ARG A 129 1.16 -10.25 15.54
C ARG A 129 1.66 -8.85 15.87
N ARG A 130 2.38 -8.22 14.93
CA ARG A 130 2.87 -6.86 15.02
C ARG A 130 1.73 -5.84 14.88
N ASP A 131 0.82 -6.08 13.95
CA ASP A 131 -0.32 -5.22 13.60
C ASP A 131 -1.61 -6.04 13.55
N PRO A 132 -2.46 -5.96 14.58
CA PRO A 132 -3.72 -6.71 14.61
C PRO A 132 -4.70 -6.36 13.49
N SER A 133 -4.51 -5.25 12.77
CA SER A 133 -5.31 -4.89 11.60
C SER A 133 -4.85 -5.54 10.31
N HIS A 134 -3.68 -6.17 10.29
CA HIS A 134 -3.16 -6.89 9.13
C HIS A 134 -3.98 -8.15 8.83
N VAL A 135 -4.52 -8.24 7.63
CA VAL A 135 -5.42 -9.34 7.22
C VAL A 135 -4.72 -10.35 6.33
N ARG A 136 -3.81 -9.89 5.45
CA ARG A 136 -3.19 -10.75 4.44
C ARG A 136 -1.85 -10.27 3.93
N SER A 137 -1.04 -11.22 3.50
CA SER A 137 0.20 -10.97 2.76
C SER A 137 0.09 -11.67 1.40
N LEU A 138 -0.18 -10.92 0.33
CA LEU A 138 -0.24 -11.44 -1.03
C LEU A 138 1.12 -11.35 -1.71
N THR A 139 1.49 -12.37 -2.48
CA THR A 139 2.62 -12.28 -3.40
C THR A 139 2.29 -11.39 -4.61
N VAL A 140 3.30 -10.97 -5.39
CA VAL A 140 3.09 -10.20 -6.63
C VAL A 140 2.24 -10.98 -7.64
N ASP A 141 2.40 -12.31 -7.72
CA ASP A 141 1.63 -13.16 -8.62
C ASP A 141 0.15 -13.24 -8.19
N GLU A 142 -0.13 -13.38 -6.90
CA GLU A 142 -1.49 -13.37 -6.37
C GLU A 142 -2.16 -12.01 -6.57
N TRP A 143 -1.45 -10.90 -6.36
CA TRP A 143 -1.92 -9.56 -6.70
C TRP A 143 -2.31 -9.46 -8.18
N THR A 144 -1.40 -9.89 -9.05
CA THR A 144 -1.59 -9.86 -10.51
C THR A 144 -2.81 -10.70 -10.94
N ALA A 145 -2.96 -11.89 -10.38
CA ALA A 145 -4.10 -12.77 -10.67
C ALA A 145 -5.43 -12.13 -10.24
N ARG A 146 -5.49 -11.51 -9.06
CA ARG A 146 -6.70 -10.83 -8.57
C ARG A 146 -7.05 -9.59 -9.37
N LEU A 147 -6.06 -8.77 -9.76
CA LEU A 147 -6.27 -7.62 -10.63
C LEU A 147 -6.85 -8.03 -11.99
N LYS A 148 -6.30 -9.06 -12.63
CA LYS A 148 -6.82 -9.61 -13.89
C LYS A 148 -8.25 -10.15 -13.73
N LYS A 149 -8.52 -10.88 -12.63
CA LYS A 149 -9.88 -11.37 -12.30
C LYS A 149 -10.88 -10.22 -12.14
N ALA A 150 -10.46 -9.11 -11.53
CA ALA A 150 -11.30 -7.91 -11.37
C ALA A 150 -11.53 -7.14 -12.69
N GLY A 151 -10.79 -7.45 -13.77
CA GLY A 151 -10.95 -6.83 -15.08
C GLY A 151 -9.87 -5.81 -15.45
N PHE A 152 -8.80 -5.69 -14.67
CA PHE A 152 -7.66 -4.84 -15.01
C PHE A 152 -6.72 -5.49 -16.02
N GLU A 153 -6.14 -4.68 -16.90
CA GLU A 153 -4.95 -5.02 -17.69
C GLU A 153 -3.70 -4.62 -16.93
N VAL A 154 -2.90 -5.61 -16.51
CA VAL A 154 -1.66 -5.35 -15.75
C VAL A 154 -0.53 -4.99 -16.70
N GLU A 155 0.00 -3.77 -16.59
CA GLU A 155 1.08 -3.26 -17.44
C GLU A 155 2.48 -3.48 -16.80
N VAL A 156 2.56 -3.33 -15.49
CA VAL A 156 3.79 -3.52 -14.71
C VAL A 156 3.44 -4.27 -13.44
N ALA A 157 4.18 -5.32 -13.12
CA ALA A 157 4.14 -6.00 -11.83
C ALA A 157 5.58 -6.35 -11.44
N LYS A 158 6.07 -5.73 -10.37
CA LYS A 158 7.45 -5.91 -9.89
C LYS A 158 7.46 -6.07 -8.38
N SER A 159 8.38 -6.87 -7.88
CA SER A 159 8.78 -6.86 -6.48
C SER A 159 9.90 -5.85 -6.29
N ARG A 160 9.85 -5.12 -5.19
CA ARG A 160 10.93 -4.28 -4.70
C ARG A 160 11.33 -4.75 -3.32
N GLU A 161 12.54 -5.23 -3.21
CA GLU A 161 13.17 -5.57 -1.94
C GLU A 161 13.69 -4.31 -1.25
N LEU A 162 13.52 -4.26 0.05
CA LEU A 162 14.00 -3.22 0.95
C LEU A 162 14.76 -3.90 2.08
N ASP A 163 15.84 -3.30 2.52
CA ASP A 163 16.58 -3.73 3.70
C ASP A 163 16.07 -2.93 4.90
N TRP A 164 15.45 -3.60 5.88
CA TRP A 164 14.76 -2.94 6.99
C TRP A 164 15.41 -3.23 8.34
N ASP A 165 15.60 -2.18 9.10
CA ASP A 165 15.92 -2.22 10.54
C ASP A 165 14.66 -2.69 11.28
N PHE A 166 14.76 -3.88 11.88
CA PHE A 166 13.65 -4.52 12.58
C PHE A 166 13.20 -3.72 13.80
N GLU A 167 14.15 -3.17 14.57
CA GLU A 167 13.85 -2.41 15.77
C GLU A 167 13.08 -1.11 15.44
N ASP A 168 13.51 -0.40 14.40
CA ASP A 168 12.82 0.79 13.92
C ASP A 168 11.42 0.44 13.39
N TRP A 169 11.27 -0.71 12.70
CA TRP A 169 9.98 -1.20 12.21
C TRP A 169 9.01 -1.57 13.33
N MET A 170 9.51 -2.23 14.40
CA MET A 170 8.69 -2.52 15.59
C MET A 170 8.30 -1.23 16.31
N GLY A 171 9.21 -0.27 16.42
CA GLY A 171 8.98 1.02 17.06
C GLY A 171 7.86 1.84 16.40
N ASN A 172 7.69 1.73 15.10
CA ASN A 172 6.62 2.44 14.37
C ASN A 172 5.19 2.05 14.79
N MET A 173 5.02 0.90 15.45
CA MET A 173 3.74 0.40 15.98
C MET A 173 3.75 0.26 17.50
N GLU A 174 4.77 0.80 18.18
CA GLU A 174 4.93 0.72 19.64
C GLU A 174 4.85 -0.72 20.18
N VAL A 175 5.39 -1.69 19.39
CA VAL A 175 5.36 -3.11 19.76
C VAL A 175 6.12 -3.35 21.05
N GLN A 176 5.49 -4.05 22.00
CA GLN A 176 6.09 -4.34 23.31
C GLN A 176 7.38 -5.18 23.15
N PRO A 177 8.44 -4.89 23.95
CA PRO A 177 9.77 -5.53 23.79
C PRO A 177 9.74 -7.06 23.81
N ALA A 178 8.89 -7.67 24.64
CA ALA A 178 8.76 -9.12 24.71
C ALA A 178 8.23 -9.70 23.40
N LEU A 179 7.19 -9.09 22.84
CA LEU A 179 6.65 -9.49 21.54
C LEU A 179 7.66 -9.24 20.41
N ALA A 180 8.34 -8.09 20.41
CA ALA A 180 9.37 -7.79 19.42
C ALA A 180 10.48 -8.86 19.42
N ALA A 181 10.93 -9.32 20.60
CA ALA A 181 11.91 -10.40 20.70
C ALA A 181 11.42 -11.73 20.14
N GLU A 182 10.15 -12.08 20.36
CA GLU A 182 9.53 -13.27 19.76
C GLU A 182 9.46 -13.17 18.25
N LEU A 183 9.08 -12.00 17.71
CA LEU A 183 8.98 -11.76 16.25
C LEU A 183 10.37 -11.78 15.60
N ALA A 184 11.39 -11.21 16.23
CA ALA A 184 12.77 -11.32 15.77
C ALA A 184 13.21 -12.78 15.68
N ALA A 185 12.92 -13.58 16.71
CA ALA A 185 13.25 -15.00 16.73
C ALA A 185 12.57 -15.79 15.58
N LEU A 186 11.34 -15.43 15.19
CA LEU A 186 10.67 -16.04 14.04
C LEU A 186 11.43 -15.77 12.73
N ILE A 187 11.90 -14.54 12.52
CA ILE A 187 12.67 -14.17 11.32
C ILE A 187 14.04 -14.88 11.34
N GLU A 188 14.73 -14.89 12.48
CA GLU A 188 16.05 -15.51 12.63
C GLU A 188 16.01 -17.04 12.52
N ALA A 189 14.90 -17.66 12.94
CA ALA A 189 14.68 -19.11 12.85
C ALA A 189 14.22 -19.60 11.46
N ALA A 190 13.97 -18.69 10.53
CA ALA A 190 13.64 -19.06 9.16
C ALA A 190 14.75 -19.94 8.58
N ASP A 191 14.38 -20.97 7.82
CA ASP A 191 15.29 -21.91 7.19
C ASP A 191 15.11 -21.98 5.66
N GLY A 192 15.94 -22.80 4.99
CA GLY A 192 15.84 -23.07 3.58
C GLY A 192 15.69 -21.84 2.71
N GLU A 193 14.71 -21.86 1.81
CA GLU A 193 14.43 -20.79 0.87
C GLU A 193 13.85 -19.53 1.55
N ALA A 194 13.08 -19.70 2.63
CA ALA A 194 12.58 -18.58 3.41
C ALA A 194 13.71 -17.76 4.00
N ARG A 195 14.71 -18.41 4.60
CA ARG A 195 15.90 -17.73 5.11
C ARG A 195 16.70 -17.06 4.01
N ALA A 196 16.86 -17.72 2.86
CA ALA A 196 17.57 -17.17 1.71
C ALA A 196 16.90 -15.91 1.17
N GLN A 197 15.58 -15.80 1.27
CA GLN A 197 14.83 -14.60 0.91
C GLN A 197 14.91 -13.53 2.00
N LEU A 198 14.66 -13.88 3.26
CA LEU A 198 14.67 -12.94 4.39
C LEU A 198 16.07 -12.40 4.71
N HIS A 199 17.13 -13.17 4.43
CA HIS A 199 18.55 -12.94 4.79
C HIS A 199 18.74 -12.14 6.08
N PRO A 200 18.22 -12.67 7.23
CA PRO A 200 18.33 -11.98 8.50
C PRO A 200 19.80 -11.85 8.93
N GLU A 201 20.17 -10.63 9.30
CA GLU A 201 21.54 -10.31 9.71
C GLU A 201 21.53 -9.38 10.93
N ARG A 202 22.47 -9.58 11.86
CA ARG A 202 22.72 -8.64 12.96
C ARG A 202 23.82 -7.66 12.57
N ARG A 203 23.49 -6.35 12.53
CA ARG A 203 24.42 -5.24 12.26
C ARG A 203 24.38 -4.30 13.46
N ASP A 204 25.51 -4.10 14.12
CA ASP A 204 25.63 -3.25 15.32
C ASP A 204 24.58 -3.58 16.41
N GLY A 205 24.27 -4.87 16.58
CA GLY A 205 23.30 -5.37 17.56
C GLY A 205 21.83 -5.34 17.10
N LYS A 206 21.49 -4.64 16.00
CA LYS A 206 20.16 -4.57 15.42
C LYS A 206 19.94 -5.68 14.41
N LEU A 207 18.72 -6.20 14.35
CA LEU A 207 18.31 -7.17 13.34
C LEU A 207 17.91 -6.42 12.05
N TRP A 208 18.51 -6.82 10.95
CA TRP A 208 18.13 -6.39 9.59
C TRP A 208 17.56 -7.57 8.83
N HIS A 209 16.56 -7.30 8.00
CA HIS A 209 15.96 -8.32 7.15
C HIS A 209 15.37 -7.71 5.88
N ALA A 210 15.21 -8.53 4.86
CA ALA A 210 14.52 -8.11 3.66
C ALA A 210 13.02 -7.94 3.91
N TYR A 211 12.46 -6.90 3.31
CA TYR A 211 11.04 -6.61 3.26
C TYR A 211 10.64 -6.25 1.81
N TRP A 212 9.47 -6.65 1.37
CA TRP A 212 9.11 -6.48 -0.03
C TRP A 212 7.84 -5.68 -0.22
N HIS A 213 7.88 -4.80 -1.23
CA HIS A 213 6.68 -4.19 -1.79
C HIS A 213 6.41 -4.73 -3.19
N CYS A 214 5.13 -4.95 -3.53
CA CYS A 214 4.72 -4.96 -4.92
C CYS A 214 4.67 -3.52 -5.46
N LEU A 215 5.07 -3.36 -6.71
CA LEU A 215 4.90 -2.15 -7.50
C LEU A 215 4.10 -2.55 -8.72
N ILE A 216 2.79 -2.27 -8.72
CA ILE A 216 1.90 -2.71 -9.79
C ILE A 216 1.24 -1.49 -10.43
N ARG A 217 1.36 -1.40 -11.76
CA ARG A 217 0.57 -0.51 -12.59
C ARG A 217 -0.39 -1.35 -13.41
N ALA A 218 -1.65 -0.99 -13.36
CA ALA A 218 -2.69 -1.63 -14.15
C ALA A 218 -3.57 -0.58 -14.80
N ARG A 219 -4.33 -0.96 -15.83
CA ARG A 219 -5.21 -0.07 -16.56
C ARG A 219 -6.62 -0.67 -16.61
N LYS A 220 -7.64 0.18 -16.50
CA LYS A 220 -9.00 -0.20 -16.91
C LYS A 220 -9.04 -0.31 -18.42
N PRO A 221 -9.52 -1.41 -19.01
CA PRO A 221 -9.74 -1.52 -20.46
C PRO A 221 -10.55 -0.34 -21.02
N ALA A 222 -10.33 -0.03 -22.31
CA ALA A 222 -11.03 1.05 -23.02
C ALA A 222 -12.51 0.69 -23.30
#